data_785dd7f743d8ebd21a6bfc30b82ce9e7
#
_entry.id   785dd7f743d8ebd21a6bfc30b82ce9e7
#
_cell.length_a   1.000
_cell.length_b   1.000
_cell.length_c   1.000
_cell.angle_alpha   90.00
_cell.angle_beta   90.00
_cell.angle_gamma   90.00
#
_symmetry.space_group_name_H-M   'P 1'
#
loop_
_entity.id
_entity.type
_entity.pdbx_description
1 polymer ?
#
loop_
_entity_poly.entity_id
_entity_poly.type
_entity_poly.pdbx_seq_one_letter_code
_entity_poly.pdbx_strand_id
1 'polypeptide(L)'
;MLLAGLLLALAADLPGTPLAPWVPGTLDIHQIATGRGNSAFLQLPDGSTLLIDAGAAGELKYADPKPDASKRPGQWIAGYIDRVLSKDAPRRIDTALVTHLHVDHMGGLADVNAALPIRRFIDRAWPDYNYPEAVPEALMKIHRSAVDAVRAQGGTIEKARAGAKDQIALANPGSVKTPLEVRLVAVNGEVWTGEGDGTRPQFPPQSPTTRMEDRPSENECSVAVRLTFGAFTFYTGGDLTGIPDPGQGSWRDLETPIGRAIGATDVRVMNHHGSISPDNPAFLAATHSRVVIIPAWAPTHPAPDALKRALAPTAYPGPRDVFITNLREPTAITIGDRVKQLKSTHGHVVVRVDPSGGTYRVVVLDDESADPRVLSVFGPYDAMREGR
;
A
#
# COMPACT_ATOMS: atom_id res chain seq x y z
N MET A 1 25.05 -29.05 10.08
CA MET A 1 24.98 -28.06 8.99
C MET A 1 23.81 -27.05 9.08
N LEU A 2 23.02 -27.06 10.17
CA LEU A 2 21.83 -26.18 10.32
C LEU A 2 22.10 -24.87 11.09
N LEU A 3 23.26 -24.72 11.74
CA LEU A 3 23.59 -23.51 12.50
C LEU A 3 24.27 -22.39 11.67
N ALA A 4 24.85 -22.72 10.52
CA ALA A 4 25.56 -21.73 9.69
C ALA A 4 24.61 -20.82 8.87
N GLY A 5 23.40 -21.31 8.55
CA GLY A 5 22.42 -20.54 7.78
C GLY A 5 21.72 -19.41 8.57
N LEU A 6 21.57 -19.58 9.90
CA LEU A 6 20.88 -18.62 10.76
C LEU A 6 21.75 -17.40 11.11
N LEU A 7 23.06 -17.55 11.11
CA LEU A 7 24.00 -16.45 11.40
C LEU A 7 24.22 -15.49 10.20
N LEU A 8 24.05 -15.95 8.96
CA LEU A 8 24.20 -15.08 7.77
C LEU A 8 23.02 -14.13 7.57
N ALA A 9 21.81 -14.47 8.02
CA ALA A 9 20.62 -13.63 7.86
C ALA A 9 20.57 -12.42 8.82
N LEU A 10 21.25 -12.50 9.97
CA LEU A 10 21.26 -11.45 10.99
C LEU A 10 22.31 -10.33 10.73
N ALA A 11 23.26 -10.55 9.84
CA ALA A 11 24.35 -9.60 9.57
C ALA A 11 24.10 -8.68 8.36
N ALA A 12 23.00 -8.85 7.64
CA ALA A 12 22.90 -8.36 6.28
C ALA A 12 22.18 -7.00 6.09
N ASP A 13 21.35 -6.56 7.04
CA ASP A 13 20.70 -5.24 6.94
C ASP A 13 21.41 -4.21 7.82
N LEU A 14 22.63 -3.85 7.45
CA LEU A 14 23.42 -2.84 8.15
C LEU A 14 23.40 -1.51 7.38
N PRO A 15 23.38 -0.36 8.05
CA PRO A 15 23.50 0.94 7.39
C PRO A 15 24.69 0.99 6.43
N GLY A 16 24.46 1.52 5.22
CA GLY A 16 25.43 1.59 4.13
C GLY A 16 25.53 0.33 3.25
N THR A 17 24.93 -0.80 3.64
CA THR A 17 24.93 -2.03 2.82
C THR A 17 23.70 -2.10 1.90
N PRO A 18 23.73 -2.90 0.81
CA PRO A 18 22.51 -3.27 0.11
C PRO A 18 21.54 -3.99 1.04
N LEU A 19 20.24 -3.91 0.76
CA LEU A 19 19.24 -4.75 1.42
C LEU A 19 19.59 -6.23 1.24
N ALA A 20 19.53 -7.01 2.31
CA ALA A 20 19.70 -8.45 2.23
C ALA A 20 18.69 -9.04 1.23
N PRO A 21 19.09 -10.01 0.39
CA PRO A 21 18.16 -10.68 -0.51
C PRO A 21 16.99 -11.30 0.27
N TRP A 22 15.81 -11.29 -0.36
CA TRP A 22 14.68 -12.05 0.14
C TRP A 22 15.04 -13.55 0.21
N VAL A 23 14.53 -14.24 1.20
CA VAL A 23 14.70 -15.70 1.34
C VAL A 23 13.36 -16.42 1.42
N PRO A 24 13.23 -17.66 0.87
CA PRO A 24 11.98 -18.41 0.90
C PRO A 24 11.39 -18.51 2.31
N GLY A 25 10.10 -18.28 2.41
CA GLY A 25 9.36 -18.27 3.66
C GLY A 25 9.23 -16.91 4.32
N THR A 26 10.02 -15.90 3.96
CA THR A 26 9.84 -14.51 4.45
C THR A 26 8.79 -13.77 3.63
N LEU A 27 8.13 -12.81 4.25
CA LEU A 27 7.29 -11.83 3.56
C LEU A 27 7.99 -10.47 3.58
N ASP A 28 8.27 -9.91 2.41
CA ASP A 28 8.76 -8.54 2.26
C ASP A 28 7.67 -7.64 1.71
N ILE A 29 7.46 -6.48 2.34
CA ILE A 29 6.54 -5.44 1.90
C ILE A 29 7.35 -4.16 1.71
N HIS A 30 7.47 -3.71 0.47
CA HIS A 30 8.21 -2.53 0.09
C HIS A 30 7.25 -1.39 -0.23
N GLN A 31 7.14 -0.39 0.65
CA GLN A 31 6.52 0.88 0.30
C GLN A 31 7.54 1.71 -0.46
N ILE A 32 7.35 1.86 -1.76
CA ILE A 32 8.32 2.51 -2.64
C ILE A 32 8.15 4.03 -2.58
N ALA A 33 9.23 4.76 -2.33
CA ALA A 33 9.26 6.20 -2.51
C ALA A 33 9.29 6.49 -4.03
N THR A 34 8.13 6.85 -4.59
CA THR A 34 7.95 7.01 -6.04
C THR A 34 8.25 8.43 -6.53
N GLY A 35 8.42 9.38 -5.57
CA GLY A 35 8.44 10.80 -5.88
C GLY A 35 7.07 11.39 -6.21
N ARG A 36 6.09 10.58 -6.60
CA ARG A 36 4.68 10.93 -6.73
C ARG A 36 3.79 9.70 -6.74
N GLY A 37 2.78 9.72 -5.87
CA GLY A 37 1.76 8.68 -5.79
C GLY A 37 2.15 7.52 -4.90
N ASN A 38 1.35 6.46 -4.98
CA ASN A 38 1.49 5.26 -4.18
C ASN A 38 2.05 4.09 -5.00
N SER A 39 2.92 3.29 -4.38
CA SER A 39 3.31 1.99 -4.91
C SER A 39 3.84 1.11 -3.78
N ALA A 40 3.25 -0.06 -3.61
CA ALA A 40 3.74 -1.07 -2.70
C ALA A 40 4.02 -2.38 -3.46
N PHE A 41 5.23 -2.90 -3.31
CA PHE A 41 5.62 -4.19 -3.88
C PHE A 41 5.78 -5.21 -2.76
N LEU A 42 5.15 -6.37 -2.90
CA LEU A 42 5.23 -7.46 -1.94
C LEU A 42 5.87 -8.68 -2.59
N GLN A 43 6.89 -9.23 -1.96
CA GLN A 43 7.39 -10.57 -2.26
C GLN A 43 6.86 -11.53 -1.21
N LEU A 44 5.94 -12.39 -1.64
CA LEU A 44 5.22 -13.33 -0.77
C LEU A 44 6.10 -14.51 -0.35
N PRO A 45 5.74 -15.25 0.71
CA PRO A 45 6.61 -16.29 1.27
C PRO A 45 6.97 -17.44 0.32
N ASP A 46 6.18 -17.67 -0.74
CA ASP A 46 6.48 -18.66 -1.79
C ASP A 46 7.27 -18.07 -2.97
N GLY A 47 7.63 -16.79 -2.92
CA GLY A 47 8.31 -16.05 -3.98
C GLY A 47 7.40 -15.44 -5.02
N SER A 48 6.08 -15.67 -4.97
CA SER A 48 5.13 -14.93 -5.83
C SER A 48 5.08 -13.45 -5.47
N THR A 49 4.64 -12.62 -6.41
CA THR A 49 4.75 -11.17 -6.32
C THR A 49 3.40 -10.48 -6.43
N LEU A 50 3.21 -9.46 -5.59
CA LEU A 50 2.05 -8.57 -5.63
C LEU A 50 2.53 -7.11 -5.73
N LEU A 51 2.03 -6.38 -6.71
CA LEU A 51 2.18 -4.94 -6.82
C LEU A 51 0.85 -4.27 -6.50
N ILE A 52 0.82 -3.35 -5.55
CA ILE A 52 -0.35 -2.53 -5.23
C ILE A 52 -0.03 -1.09 -5.62
N ASP A 53 -0.72 -0.59 -6.63
CA ASP A 53 -0.48 0.69 -7.29
C ASP A 53 0.90 0.81 -7.94
N ALA A 54 1.05 1.76 -8.85
CA ALA A 54 2.26 1.92 -9.67
C ALA A 54 2.68 3.40 -9.84
N GLY A 55 2.33 4.26 -8.87
CA GLY A 55 2.69 5.67 -8.92
C GLY A 55 2.12 6.41 -10.13
N ALA A 56 2.70 7.57 -10.43
CA ALA A 56 2.19 8.47 -11.45
C ALA A 56 2.74 8.20 -12.86
N ALA A 57 2.02 8.74 -13.86
CA ALA A 57 2.47 8.81 -15.25
C ALA A 57 3.16 10.17 -15.52
N GLY A 58 4.40 10.13 -15.98
CA GLY A 58 5.08 11.28 -16.55
C GLY A 58 5.44 12.40 -15.56
N GLU A 59 5.81 13.55 -16.13
CA GLU A 59 6.10 14.75 -15.35
C GLU A 59 4.82 15.35 -14.80
N LEU A 60 4.84 15.61 -13.52
CA LEU A 60 3.72 16.19 -12.82
C LEU A 60 4.20 17.38 -12.01
N LYS A 61 3.49 18.51 -12.14
CA LYS A 61 3.69 19.68 -11.31
C LYS A 61 3.65 19.25 -9.83
N TYR A 62 4.67 19.61 -9.05
CA TYR A 62 4.90 19.23 -7.66
C TYR A 62 5.46 17.80 -7.44
N ALA A 63 5.76 17.03 -8.48
CA ALA A 63 6.52 15.81 -8.33
C ALA A 63 7.94 16.09 -7.81
N ASP A 64 8.47 15.10 -7.12
CA ASP A 64 9.85 15.05 -6.66
C ASP A 64 10.42 13.71 -7.13
N PRO A 65 10.86 13.62 -8.43
CA PRO A 65 11.24 12.34 -9.02
C PRO A 65 12.30 11.63 -8.18
N LYS A 66 12.08 10.35 -7.93
CA LYS A 66 12.99 9.51 -7.16
C LYS A 66 13.48 8.34 -8.00
N PRO A 67 14.81 8.12 -8.05
CA PRO A 67 15.88 8.92 -7.45
C PRO A 67 16.15 10.25 -8.17
N ASP A 68 15.71 10.41 -9.43
CA ASP A 68 15.88 11.60 -10.26
C ASP A 68 14.88 11.66 -11.43
N ALA A 69 14.95 12.71 -12.25
CA ALA A 69 14.06 12.94 -13.39
C ALA A 69 14.52 12.24 -14.70
N SER A 70 15.51 11.37 -14.69
CA SER A 70 16.04 10.72 -15.90
C SER A 70 15.09 9.66 -16.48
N LYS A 71 14.17 9.15 -15.66
CA LYS A 71 13.15 8.16 -16.05
C LYS A 71 11.78 8.55 -15.52
N ARG A 72 10.73 7.98 -16.12
CA ARG A 72 9.38 8.11 -15.58
C ARG A 72 9.20 7.30 -14.28
N PRO A 73 8.27 7.68 -13.40
CA PRO A 73 8.05 6.98 -12.12
C PRO A 73 7.87 5.47 -12.26
N GLY A 74 7.05 5.00 -13.22
CA GLY A 74 6.84 3.57 -13.45
C GLY A 74 8.11 2.82 -13.88
N GLN A 75 9.02 3.47 -14.61
CA GLN A 75 10.31 2.88 -14.99
C GLN A 75 11.25 2.76 -13.78
N TRP A 76 11.22 3.74 -12.86
CA TRP A 76 11.96 3.67 -11.61
C TRP A 76 11.39 2.60 -10.66
N ILE A 77 10.06 2.48 -10.56
CA ILE A 77 9.39 1.41 -9.80
C ILE A 77 9.81 0.04 -10.34
N ALA A 78 9.76 -0.16 -11.66
CA ALA A 78 10.18 -1.42 -12.28
C ALA A 78 11.65 -1.73 -12.02
N GLY A 79 12.54 -0.74 -12.12
CA GLY A 79 13.97 -0.90 -11.84
C GLY A 79 14.24 -1.23 -10.37
N TYR A 80 13.50 -0.63 -9.44
CA TYR A 80 13.56 -0.97 -8.03
C TYR A 80 13.12 -2.41 -7.77
N ILE A 81 11.95 -2.81 -8.31
CA ILE A 81 11.43 -4.18 -8.17
C ILE A 81 12.42 -5.21 -8.74
N ASP A 82 12.94 -4.97 -9.96
CA ASP A 82 13.93 -5.87 -10.58
C ASP A 82 15.17 -6.08 -9.71
N ARG A 83 15.59 -5.06 -8.99
CA ARG A 83 16.74 -5.10 -8.09
C ARG A 83 16.48 -5.90 -6.81
N VAL A 84 15.29 -5.75 -6.19
CA VAL A 84 14.97 -6.44 -4.93
C VAL A 84 14.48 -7.86 -5.15
N LEU A 85 14.02 -8.21 -6.34
CA LEU A 85 13.70 -9.58 -6.71
C LEU A 85 14.94 -10.48 -6.56
N SER A 86 14.75 -11.66 -5.99
CA SER A 86 15.81 -12.66 -5.94
C SER A 86 16.33 -12.99 -7.35
N LYS A 87 17.62 -13.31 -7.49
CA LYS A 87 18.27 -13.52 -8.79
C LYS A 87 17.58 -14.58 -9.63
N ASP A 88 17.06 -15.61 -8.99
CA ASP A 88 16.41 -16.75 -9.64
C ASP A 88 14.89 -16.57 -9.81
N ALA A 89 14.32 -15.46 -9.30
CA ALA A 89 12.89 -15.17 -9.45
C ALA A 89 12.56 -14.81 -10.91
N PRO A 90 11.40 -15.25 -11.41
CA PRO A 90 10.92 -14.80 -12.72
C PRO A 90 10.81 -13.27 -12.76
N ARG A 91 11.30 -12.65 -13.83
CA ARG A 91 11.21 -11.19 -14.02
C ARG A 91 9.82 -10.82 -14.53
N ARG A 92 8.86 -10.85 -13.61
CA ARG A 92 7.44 -10.57 -13.85
C ARG A 92 6.74 -10.17 -12.55
N ILE A 93 5.54 -9.63 -12.67
CA ILE A 93 4.58 -9.43 -11.57
C ILE A 93 3.48 -10.49 -11.70
N ASP A 94 3.30 -11.32 -10.68
CA ASP A 94 2.26 -12.35 -10.71
C ASP A 94 0.86 -11.74 -10.56
N THR A 95 0.69 -10.77 -9.65
CA THR A 95 -0.55 -10.01 -9.51
C THR A 95 -0.26 -8.52 -9.34
N ALA A 96 -0.90 -7.66 -10.11
CA ALA A 96 -0.97 -6.22 -9.89
C ALA A 96 -2.40 -5.84 -9.49
N LEU A 97 -2.54 -5.02 -8.46
CA LEU A 97 -3.79 -4.43 -8.00
C LEU A 97 -3.68 -2.91 -8.10
N VAL A 98 -4.62 -2.26 -8.76
CA VAL A 98 -4.78 -0.80 -8.70
C VAL A 98 -5.93 -0.49 -7.77
N THR A 99 -5.67 0.29 -6.72
CA THR A 99 -6.66 0.59 -5.69
C THR A 99 -7.80 1.43 -6.24
N HIS A 100 -7.49 2.45 -7.06
CA HIS A 100 -8.44 3.30 -7.74
C HIS A 100 -7.80 4.00 -8.94
N LEU A 101 -8.58 4.70 -9.76
CA LEU A 101 -8.16 5.14 -11.08
C LEU A 101 -7.59 6.57 -11.13
N HIS A 102 -7.04 7.10 -10.04
CA HIS A 102 -6.25 8.32 -10.10
C HIS A 102 -4.85 8.07 -10.67
N VAL A 103 -4.33 9.10 -11.33
CA VAL A 103 -3.08 8.99 -12.10
C VAL A 103 -1.87 8.66 -11.23
N ASP A 104 -1.87 9.03 -9.97
CA ASP A 104 -0.80 8.78 -9.01
C ASP A 104 -0.88 7.40 -8.35
N HIS A 105 -1.83 6.56 -8.77
CA HIS A 105 -1.94 5.14 -8.40
C HIS A 105 -1.76 4.21 -9.59
N MET A 106 -2.34 4.55 -10.76
CA MET A 106 -2.31 3.67 -11.93
C MET A 106 -1.32 4.13 -13.01
N GLY A 107 -0.79 5.35 -12.92
CA GLY A 107 -0.13 6.01 -14.04
C GLY A 107 1.12 5.32 -14.56
N GLY A 108 1.90 4.71 -13.68
CA GLY A 108 3.13 4.00 -14.04
C GLY A 108 2.93 2.54 -14.46
N LEU A 109 1.69 2.00 -14.42
CA LEU A 109 1.44 0.56 -14.63
C LEU A 109 1.91 0.06 -15.99
N ALA A 110 1.71 0.83 -17.05
CA ALA A 110 2.17 0.45 -18.39
C ALA A 110 3.70 0.34 -18.48
N ASP A 111 4.44 1.25 -17.80
CA ASP A 111 5.90 1.21 -17.75
C ASP A 111 6.39 0.00 -16.95
N VAL A 112 5.73 -0.30 -15.82
CA VAL A 112 6.05 -1.50 -15.03
C VAL A 112 5.81 -2.75 -15.86
N ASN A 113 4.64 -2.87 -16.53
CA ASN A 113 4.32 -4.03 -17.36
C ASN A 113 5.29 -4.20 -18.56
N ALA A 114 5.82 -3.11 -19.11
CA ALA A 114 6.80 -3.18 -20.19
C ALA A 114 8.13 -3.82 -19.75
N ALA A 115 8.54 -3.62 -18.49
CA ALA A 115 9.78 -4.17 -17.95
C ALA A 115 9.57 -5.51 -17.23
N LEU A 116 8.46 -5.66 -16.53
CA LEU A 116 8.08 -6.80 -15.71
C LEU A 116 6.65 -7.22 -16.07
N PRO A 117 6.45 -8.15 -17.04
CA PRO A 117 5.14 -8.55 -17.52
C PRO A 117 4.18 -8.94 -16.38
N ILE A 118 2.99 -8.35 -16.37
CA ILE A 118 1.95 -8.60 -15.36
C ILE A 118 1.09 -9.78 -15.83
N ARG A 119 0.98 -10.82 -14.97
CA ARG A 119 0.20 -12.03 -15.27
C ARG A 119 -1.28 -11.86 -14.98
N ARG A 120 -1.61 -11.17 -13.90
CA ARG A 120 -2.97 -10.86 -13.49
C ARG A 120 -3.05 -9.40 -13.06
N PHE A 121 -4.00 -8.68 -13.60
CA PHE A 121 -4.29 -7.32 -13.19
C PHE A 121 -5.70 -7.25 -12.59
N ILE A 122 -5.80 -6.67 -11.40
CA ILE A 122 -7.05 -6.50 -10.66
C ILE A 122 -7.30 -5.01 -10.48
N ASP A 123 -8.51 -4.56 -10.80
CA ASP A 123 -8.99 -3.21 -10.50
C ASP A 123 -10.41 -3.21 -9.94
N ARG A 124 -10.86 -2.04 -9.48
CA ARG A 124 -12.15 -1.88 -8.81
C ARG A 124 -13.39 -2.10 -9.68
N ALA A 125 -13.28 -2.06 -11.01
CA ALA A 125 -14.48 -1.86 -11.84
C ALA A 125 -14.54 -2.70 -13.13
N TRP A 126 -13.46 -3.37 -13.58
CA TRP A 126 -13.45 -4.13 -14.83
C TRP A 126 -14.73 -4.95 -15.04
N PRO A 127 -15.35 -4.94 -16.24
CA PRO A 127 -15.02 -4.12 -17.42
C PRO A 127 -15.83 -2.82 -17.50
N ASP A 128 -16.67 -2.48 -16.52
CA ASP A 128 -17.57 -1.32 -16.53
C ASP A 128 -17.13 -0.27 -15.51
N TYR A 129 -16.71 0.90 -16.00
CA TYR A 129 -16.17 2.00 -15.23
C TYR A 129 -17.16 3.19 -15.06
N ASN A 130 -18.45 2.94 -15.24
CA ASN A 130 -19.47 3.98 -15.15
C ASN A 130 -19.97 4.23 -13.71
N TYR A 131 -19.55 3.41 -12.74
CA TYR A 131 -19.92 3.58 -11.34
C TYR A 131 -18.77 4.19 -10.52
N PRO A 132 -19.03 5.12 -9.59
CA PRO A 132 -20.32 5.80 -9.29
C PRO A 132 -20.68 6.85 -10.33
N GLU A 133 -19.72 7.25 -11.11
CA GLU A 133 -19.82 8.09 -12.31
C GLU A 133 -18.74 7.66 -13.31
N ALA A 134 -18.90 8.07 -14.56
CA ALA A 134 -17.91 7.76 -15.59
C ALA A 134 -16.55 8.41 -15.25
N VAL A 135 -15.50 7.61 -15.23
CA VAL A 135 -14.13 8.10 -15.02
C VAL A 135 -13.75 9.04 -16.17
N PRO A 136 -13.14 10.20 -15.89
CA PRO A 136 -12.72 11.15 -16.93
C PRO A 136 -11.91 10.50 -18.05
N GLU A 137 -12.22 10.84 -19.31
CA GLU A 137 -11.63 10.19 -20.49
C GLU A 137 -10.09 10.23 -20.50
N ALA A 138 -9.49 11.30 -20.00
CA ALA A 138 -8.03 11.40 -19.91
C ALA A 138 -7.43 10.31 -19.00
N LEU A 139 -8.06 10.00 -17.89
CA LEU A 139 -7.67 8.93 -16.97
C LEU A 139 -7.97 7.56 -17.59
N MET A 140 -9.15 7.40 -18.20
CA MET A 140 -9.51 6.17 -18.88
C MET A 140 -8.57 5.83 -20.05
N LYS A 141 -8.02 6.81 -20.74
CA LYS A 141 -7.00 6.57 -21.78
C LYS A 141 -5.74 5.95 -21.21
N ILE A 142 -5.26 6.44 -20.05
CA ILE A 142 -4.09 5.89 -19.36
C ILE A 142 -4.40 4.45 -18.91
N HIS A 143 -5.55 4.25 -18.27
CA HIS A 143 -5.98 2.94 -17.79
C HIS A 143 -6.13 1.92 -18.91
N ARG A 144 -6.85 2.25 -20.00
CA ARG A 144 -7.00 1.37 -21.16
C ARG A 144 -5.66 0.99 -21.78
N SER A 145 -4.74 1.96 -21.91
CA SER A 145 -3.40 1.67 -22.41
C SER A 145 -2.66 0.63 -21.57
N ALA A 146 -2.79 0.70 -20.24
CA ALA A 146 -2.20 -0.29 -19.33
C ALA A 146 -2.89 -1.65 -19.45
N VAL A 147 -4.23 -1.70 -19.49
CA VAL A 147 -5.04 -2.92 -19.70
C VAL A 147 -4.66 -3.60 -21.00
N ASP A 148 -4.61 -2.85 -22.10
CA ASP A 148 -4.27 -3.40 -23.43
C ASP A 148 -2.83 -3.94 -23.46
N ALA A 149 -1.89 -3.25 -22.81
CA ALA A 149 -0.51 -3.71 -22.68
C ALA A 149 -0.40 -5.02 -21.90
N VAL A 150 -1.14 -5.16 -20.78
CA VAL A 150 -1.18 -6.40 -19.98
C VAL A 150 -1.76 -7.54 -20.82
N ARG A 151 -2.89 -7.32 -21.50
CA ARG A 151 -3.53 -8.33 -22.38
C ARG A 151 -2.65 -8.74 -23.55
N ALA A 152 -1.96 -7.80 -24.16
CA ALA A 152 -1.05 -8.06 -25.28
C ALA A 152 0.11 -9.00 -24.89
N GLN A 153 0.47 -9.03 -23.60
CA GLN A 153 1.48 -9.94 -23.06
C GLN A 153 0.90 -11.23 -22.45
N GLY A 154 -0.40 -11.50 -22.69
CA GLY A 154 -1.09 -12.70 -22.22
C GLY A 154 -1.56 -12.65 -20.75
N GLY A 155 -1.56 -11.47 -20.14
CA GLY A 155 -2.11 -11.28 -18.80
C GLY A 155 -3.65 -11.24 -18.80
N THR A 156 -4.24 -11.53 -17.64
CA THR A 156 -5.69 -11.48 -17.41
C THR A 156 -6.08 -10.24 -16.62
N ILE A 157 -7.32 -9.78 -16.81
CA ILE A 157 -7.88 -8.64 -16.07
C ILE A 157 -9.08 -9.14 -15.27
N GLU A 158 -9.15 -8.74 -14.00
CA GLU A 158 -10.23 -9.14 -13.10
C GLU A 158 -10.80 -7.93 -12.36
N LYS A 159 -12.09 -7.97 -12.06
CA LYS A 159 -12.72 -7.04 -11.12
C LYS A 159 -12.44 -7.46 -9.69
N ALA A 160 -12.01 -6.51 -8.86
CA ALA A 160 -11.90 -6.70 -7.42
C ALA A 160 -13.27 -7.01 -6.79
N ARG A 161 -13.30 -7.92 -5.83
CA ARG A 161 -14.51 -8.32 -5.10
C ARG A 161 -14.29 -8.10 -3.60
N ALA A 162 -15.11 -7.25 -2.99
CA ALA A 162 -15.06 -7.05 -1.55
C ALA A 162 -15.33 -8.38 -0.80
N GLY A 163 -14.64 -8.59 0.32
CA GLY A 163 -14.69 -9.84 1.09
C GLY A 163 -13.84 -10.98 0.53
N ALA A 164 -13.42 -10.92 -0.73
CA ALA A 164 -12.69 -12.01 -1.38
C ALA A 164 -11.28 -12.23 -0.78
N LYS A 165 -10.92 -13.50 -0.59
CA LYS A 165 -9.60 -13.97 -0.16
C LYS A 165 -8.94 -14.93 -1.15
N ASP A 166 -9.59 -15.13 -2.29
CA ASP A 166 -9.18 -16.06 -3.35
C ASP A 166 -8.56 -15.34 -4.57
N GLN A 167 -8.67 -14.01 -4.64
CA GLN A 167 -8.16 -13.24 -5.78
C GLN A 167 -6.65 -13.00 -5.73
N ILE A 168 -6.04 -12.99 -4.55
CA ILE A 168 -4.59 -12.85 -4.39
C ILE A 168 -4.13 -14.03 -3.53
N ALA A 169 -3.60 -15.04 -4.17
CA ALA A 169 -3.19 -16.28 -3.53
C ALA A 169 -1.74 -16.61 -3.89
N LEU A 170 -1.10 -17.40 -3.03
CA LEU A 170 0.20 -17.98 -3.31
C LEU A 170 0.15 -18.87 -4.56
N ALA A 171 1.17 -18.76 -5.42
CA ALA A 171 1.31 -19.63 -6.59
C ALA A 171 1.69 -21.06 -6.18
N ASN A 172 2.46 -21.22 -5.08
CA ASN A 172 2.95 -22.48 -4.56
C ASN A 172 2.64 -22.62 -3.06
N PRO A 173 1.37 -22.68 -2.63
CA PRO A 173 1.00 -22.65 -1.21
C PRO A 173 1.61 -23.81 -0.40
N GLY A 174 1.89 -24.96 -1.02
CA GLY A 174 2.53 -26.09 -0.37
C GLY A 174 3.99 -25.88 0.05
N SER A 175 4.65 -24.85 -0.46
CA SER A 175 6.01 -24.48 -0.07
C SER A 175 6.07 -23.63 1.20
N VAL A 176 4.95 -23.12 1.69
CA VAL A 176 4.85 -22.22 2.84
C VAL A 176 4.19 -22.92 4.02
N LYS A 177 4.85 -22.88 5.17
CA LYS A 177 4.32 -23.54 6.40
C LYS A 177 3.36 -22.64 7.17
N THR A 178 3.64 -21.33 7.21
CA THR A 178 2.85 -20.33 7.92
C THR A 178 1.70 -19.89 7.01
N PRO A 179 0.45 -19.93 7.46
CA PRO A 179 -0.69 -19.49 6.65
C PRO A 179 -0.56 -18.03 6.24
N LEU A 180 -0.86 -17.75 4.96
CA LEU A 180 -1.00 -16.39 4.42
C LEU A 180 -2.39 -16.24 3.82
N GLU A 181 -3.07 -15.16 4.17
CA GLU A 181 -4.32 -14.71 3.55
C GLU A 181 -4.18 -13.26 3.09
N VAL A 182 -4.61 -12.97 1.87
CA VAL A 182 -4.79 -11.61 1.37
C VAL A 182 -6.26 -11.40 1.07
N ARG A 183 -6.91 -10.53 1.82
CA ARG A 183 -8.33 -10.23 1.69
C ARG A 183 -8.56 -8.83 1.14
N LEU A 184 -9.45 -8.71 0.16
CA LEU A 184 -9.95 -7.41 -0.32
C LEU A 184 -11.06 -6.94 0.62
N VAL A 185 -10.73 -6.01 1.52
CA VAL A 185 -11.64 -5.59 2.61
C VAL A 185 -12.73 -4.67 2.14
N ALA A 186 -12.43 -3.81 1.19
CA ALA A 186 -13.41 -2.88 0.61
C ALA A 186 -13.19 -2.70 -0.89
N VAL A 187 -14.27 -2.51 -1.63
CA VAL A 187 -14.28 -2.20 -3.07
C VAL A 187 -15.54 -1.41 -3.39
N ASN A 188 -15.42 -0.21 -3.97
CA ASN A 188 -16.57 0.61 -4.38
C ASN A 188 -17.62 0.80 -3.26
N GLY A 189 -17.17 1.00 -2.02
CA GLY A 189 -18.04 1.18 -0.87
C GLY A 189 -18.70 -0.10 -0.33
N GLU A 190 -18.50 -1.25 -0.95
CA GLU A 190 -18.80 -2.53 -0.33
C GLU A 190 -17.70 -2.86 0.66
N VAL A 191 -18.04 -3.05 1.93
CA VAL A 191 -17.09 -3.31 3.01
C VAL A 191 -17.33 -4.69 3.60
N TRP A 192 -16.27 -5.48 3.76
CA TRP A 192 -16.29 -6.76 4.48
C TRP A 192 -16.80 -6.59 5.91
N THR A 193 -17.61 -7.53 6.38
CA THR A 193 -18.26 -7.45 7.70
C THR A 193 -17.33 -7.84 8.88
N GLY A 194 -16.16 -8.41 8.60
CA GLY A 194 -15.28 -8.99 9.60
C GLY A 194 -15.47 -10.49 9.80
N GLU A 195 -16.53 -11.08 9.25
CA GLU A 195 -16.87 -12.50 9.38
C GLU A 195 -17.17 -13.13 8.02
N GLY A 196 -16.69 -14.37 7.81
CA GLY A 196 -16.89 -15.08 6.54
C GLY A 196 -16.42 -14.28 5.34
N ASP A 197 -17.20 -14.29 4.26
CA ASP A 197 -16.98 -13.50 3.05
C ASP A 197 -18.10 -12.44 2.84
N GLY A 198 -18.92 -12.21 3.89
CA GLY A 198 -20.04 -11.25 3.84
C GLY A 198 -19.60 -9.81 3.71
N THR A 199 -20.35 -9.01 2.95
CA THR A 199 -20.11 -7.58 2.76
C THR A 199 -21.33 -6.75 3.13
N ARG A 200 -21.12 -5.44 3.29
CA ARG A 200 -22.17 -4.45 3.57
C ARG A 200 -21.91 -3.21 2.71
N PRO A 201 -22.94 -2.70 2.00
CA PRO A 201 -22.82 -1.43 1.31
C PRO A 201 -22.71 -0.27 2.29
N GLN A 202 -21.73 0.60 2.07
CA GLN A 202 -21.55 1.85 2.81
C GLN A 202 -22.16 3.03 2.05
N PHE A 203 -22.13 2.98 0.72
CA PHE A 203 -22.70 4.05 -0.09
C PHE A 203 -24.24 3.97 -0.17
N PRO A 204 -24.92 5.13 -0.16
CA PRO A 204 -26.34 5.16 -0.45
C PRO A 204 -26.60 4.72 -1.89
N PRO A 205 -27.80 4.20 -2.21
CA PRO A 205 -28.18 3.88 -3.57
C PRO A 205 -28.02 5.09 -4.50
N GLN A 206 -27.35 4.89 -5.63
CA GLN A 206 -27.15 5.91 -6.65
C GLN A 206 -28.24 5.83 -7.72
N SER A 207 -28.64 6.98 -8.27
CA SER A 207 -29.58 7.07 -9.39
C SER A 207 -29.09 8.08 -10.42
N PRO A 208 -29.61 8.10 -11.64
CA PRO A 208 -29.27 9.13 -12.63
C PRO A 208 -29.55 10.57 -12.15
N THR A 209 -30.46 10.74 -11.19
CA THR A 209 -30.83 12.03 -10.61
C THR A 209 -30.05 12.38 -9.34
N THR A 210 -29.18 11.50 -8.83
CA THR A 210 -28.30 11.81 -7.71
C THR A 210 -27.36 12.93 -8.12
N ARG A 211 -27.32 14.03 -7.33
CA ARG A 211 -26.42 15.17 -7.61
C ARG A 211 -24.97 14.71 -7.52
N MET A 212 -24.09 15.36 -8.30
CA MET A 212 -22.68 15.00 -8.36
C MET A 212 -22.00 15.09 -6.97
N GLU A 213 -22.30 16.12 -6.20
CA GLU A 213 -21.77 16.30 -4.84
C GLU A 213 -22.24 15.22 -3.83
N ASP A 214 -23.32 14.51 -4.15
CA ASP A 214 -23.88 13.43 -3.33
C ASP A 214 -23.41 12.03 -3.80
N ARG A 215 -22.59 11.96 -4.86
CA ARG A 215 -22.01 10.70 -5.33
C ARG A 215 -20.68 10.41 -4.61
N PRO A 216 -20.31 9.15 -4.47
CA PRO A 216 -18.97 8.77 -4.03
C PRO A 216 -17.90 9.31 -4.99
N SER A 217 -16.78 9.76 -4.46
CA SER A 217 -15.61 10.12 -5.25
C SER A 217 -14.81 8.88 -5.67
N GLU A 218 -13.89 9.05 -6.63
CA GLU A 218 -12.97 7.98 -7.05
C GLU A 218 -12.13 7.46 -5.87
N ASN A 219 -11.67 8.33 -4.97
CA ASN A 219 -10.94 7.97 -3.75
C ASN A 219 -11.74 7.03 -2.85
N GLU A 220 -13.04 7.34 -2.64
CA GLU A 220 -13.92 6.53 -1.81
C GLU A 220 -14.21 5.14 -2.42
N CYS A 221 -13.99 4.98 -3.72
CA CYS A 221 -14.12 3.71 -4.42
C CYS A 221 -12.88 2.79 -4.29
N SER A 222 -11.84 3.23 -3.60
CA SER A 222 -10.58 2.48 -3.47
C SER A 222 -10.78 1.06 -2.97
N VAL A 223 -9.91 0.17 -3.48
CA VAL A 223 -9.78 -1.19 -2.97
C VAL A 223 -8.90 -1.17 -1.73
N ALA A 224 -9.43 -1.67 -0.61
CA ALA A 224 -8.65 -1.87 0.60
C ALA A 224 -8.23 -3.33 0.76
N VAL A 225 -7.01 -3.54 1.24
CA VAL A 225 -6.39 -4.86 1.40
C VAL A 225 -5.96 -5.08 2.84
N ARG A 226 -6.33 -6.23 3.41
CA ARG A 226 -5.72 -6.78 4.63
C ARG A 226 -4.92 -8.02 4.26
N LEU A 227 -3.67 -8.09 4.73
CA LEU A 227 -2.84 -9.29 4.62
C LEU A 227 -2.59 -9.83 6.03
N THR A 228 -2.72 -11.14 6.19
CA THR A 228 -2.37 -11.86 7.42
C THR A 228 -1.33 -12.93 7.08
N PHE A 229 -0.23 -12.97 7.84
CA PHE A 229 0.82 -13.99 7.70
C PHE A 229 1.22 -14.51 9.08
N GLY A 230 0.71 -15.68 9.45
CA GLY A 230 0.79 -16.15 10.83
C GLY A 230 0.10 -15.17 11.80
N ALA A 231 0.87 -14.60 12.74
CA ALA A 231 0.37 -13.57 13.66
C ALA A 231 0.46 -12.16 13.08
N PHE A 232 1.29 -11.95 12.06
CA PHE A 232 1.52 -10.62 11.45
C PHE A 232 0.34 -10.17 10.61
N THR A 233 -0.01 -8.88 10.70
CA THR A 233 -1.09 -8.24 9.95
C THR A 233 -0.64 -6.94 9.32
N PHE A 234 -1.07 -6.74 8.06
CA PHE A 234 -0.80 -5.53 7.28
C PHE A 234 -2.09 -5.00 6.65
N TYR A 235 -2.22 -3.67 6.56
CA TYR A 235 -3.34 -2.99 5.92
C TYR A 235 -2.88 -1.88 4.98
N THR A 236 -3.56 -1.75 3.83
CA THR A 236 -3.49 -0.59 2.94
C THR A 236 -4.87 -0.38 2.30
N GLY A 237 -5.29 0.87 2.15
CA GLY A 237 -6.64 1.22 1.67
C GLY A 237 -6.68 2.22 0.51
N GLY A 238 -5.57 2.42 -0.20
CA GLY A 238 -5.52 3.46 -1.24
C GLY A 238 -5.85 4.84 -0.66
N ASP A 239 -6.77 5.55 -1.31
CA ASP A 239 -7.13 6.91 -0.91
C ASP A 239 -8.48 7.01 -0.19
N LEU A 240 -8.85 5.95 0.54
CA LEU A 240 -10.07 5.96 1.35
C LEU A 240 -10.11 7.15 2.32
N THR A 241 -11.32 7.62 2.57
CA THR A 241 -11.60 8.75 3.47
C THR A 241 -12.15 8.27 4.80
N GLY A 242 -11.88 9.03 5.88
CA GLY A 242 -12.34 8.71 7.23
C GLY A 242 -13.08 9.85 7.91
N ILE A 243 -12.83 11.11 7.50
CA ILE A 243 -13.47 12.29 8.07
C ILE A 243 -14.15 13.05 6.96
N PRO A 244 -15.50 12.95 6.82
CA PRO A 244 -16.26 13.75 5.86
C PRO A 244 -16.12 15.25 6.14
N ASP A 245 -16.18 16.07 5.09
CA ASP A 245 -16.26 17.50 5.25
C ASP A 245 -17.57 17.93 5.90
N PRO A 246 -17.62 19.09 6.58
CA PRO A 246 -18.85 19.60 7.16
C PRO A 246 -20.00 19.69 6.15
N GLY A 247 -21.11 19.05 6.48
CA GLY A 247 -22.31 19.00 5.61
C GLY A 247 -22.35 17.81 4.66
N GLN A 248 -21.30 17.03 4.53
CA GLN A 248 -21.31 15.80 3.76
C GLN A 248 -21.95 14.63 4.54
N GLY A 249 -22.42 13.61 3.82
CA GLY A 249 -23.01 12.43 4.41
C GLY A 249 -22.00 11.57 5.19
N SER A 250 -22.43 11.05 6.35
CA SER A 250 -21.58 10.17 7.19
C SER A 250 -21.15 8.86 6.48
N TRP A 251 -21.81 8.49 5.39
CA TRP A 251 -21.46 7.33 4.57
C TRP A 251 -20.09 7.47 3.88
N ARG A 252 -19.52 8.71 3.81
CA ARG A 252 -18.16 8.96 3.31
C ARG A 252 -17.07 8.53 4.28
N ASP A 253 -17.42 8.22 5.53
CA ASP A 253 -16.51 7.59 6.48
C ASP A 253 -16.40 6.08 6.19
N LEU A 254 -15.42 5.70 5.38
CA LEU A 254 -15.13 4.30 5.07
C LEU A 254 -14.17 3.67 6.09
N GLU A 255 -13.38 4.49 6.77
CA GLU A 255 -12.40 3.99 7.73
C GLU A 255 -13.06 3.34 8.95
N THR A 256 -14.11 3.91 9.50
CA THR A 256 -14.79 3.35 10.69
C THR A 256 -15.31 1.92 10.46
N PRO A 257 -16.09 1.61 9.42
CA PRO A 257 -16.55 0.24 9.18
C PRO A 257 -15.40 -0.70 8.83
N ILE A 258 -14.39 -0.24 8.08
CA ILE A 258 -13.20 -1.03 7.74
C ILE A 258 -12.41 -1.35 9.01
N GLY A 259 -12.11 -0.36 9.85
CA GLY A 259 -11.37 -0.57 11.10
C GLY A 259 -12.03 -1.60 12.02
N ARG A 260 -13.38 -1.56 12.12
CA ARG A 260 -14.16 -2.56 12.88
C ARG A 260 -14.04 -3.97 12.29
N ALA A 261 -14.00 -4.08 10.97
CA ALA A 261 -13.91 -5.36 10.28
C ALA A 261 -12.51 -5.99 10.37
N ILE A 262 -11.45 -5.18 10.24
CA ILE A 262 -10.07 -5.69 10.22
C ILE A 262 -9.44 -5.84 11.61
N GLY A 263 -9.90 -5.07 12.60
CA GLY A 263 -9.31 -5.04 13.94
C GLY A 263 -7.85 -4.56 13.95
N ALA A 264 -7.10 -4.99 14.96
CA ALA A 264 -5.69 -4.64 15.14
C ALA A 264 -4.82 -4.99 13.93
N THR A 265 -3.84 -4.13 13.62
CA THR A 265 -2.87 -4.38 12.54
C THR A 265 -1.46 -4.00 13.01
N ASP A 266 -0.47 -4.84 12.72
CA ASP A 266 0.94 -4.56 13.07
C ASP A 266 1.47 -3.37 12.29
N VAL A 267 1.20 -3.37 10.99
CA VAL A 267 1.64 -2.35 10.04
C VAL A 267 0.46 -1.88 9.21
N ARG A 268 0.31 -0.58 9.08
CA ARG A 268 -0.64 0.01 8.12
C ARG A 268 0.00 1.09 7.26
N VAL A 269 -0.47 1.21 6.05
CA VAL A 269 -0.25 2.39 5.21
C VAL A 269 -1.36 3.39 5.50
N MET A 270 -1.01 4.64 5.76
CA MET A 270 -1.98 5.72 5.96
C MET A 270 -2.71 5.98 4.65
N ASN A 271 -4.04 5.98 4.69
CA ASN A 271 -4.86 6.24 3.52
C ASN A 271 -4.58 7.63 2.95
N HIS A 272 -4.83 7.80 1.65
CA HIS A 272 -4.79 9.07 0.94
C HIS A 272 -3.52 9.89 1.23
N HIS A 273 -2.35 9.22 1.23
CA HIS A 273 -1.02 9.80 1.47
C HIS A 273 -0.89 10.63 2.77
N GLY A 274 -1.84 10.49 3.69
CA GLY A 274 -1.93 11.33 4.88
C GLY A 274 -2.56 12.71 4.60
N SER A 275 -3.45 12.84 3.62
CA SER A 275 -4.24 14.06 3.40
C SER A 275 -5.10 14.40 4.62
N ILE A 276 -5.98 15.41 4.53
CA ILE A 276 -6.72 15.91 5.70
C ILE A 276 -7.74 14.90 6.27
N SER A 277 -8.33 14.06 5.41
CA SER A 277 -9.47 13.20 5.74
C SER A 277 -9.16 11.86 6.40
N PRO A 278 -8.01 11.18 6.21
CA PRO A 278 -7.76 9.88 6.81
C PRO A 278 -7.43 9.96 8.30
N ASP A 279 -7.38 8.76 8.92
CA ASP A 279 -7.05 8.56 10.32
C ASP A 279 -8.10 9.13 11.28
N ASN A 280 -9.37 8.77 11.06
CA ASN A 280 -10.39 9.10 12.04
C ASN A 280 -10.18 8.36 13.38
N PRO A 281 -10.66 8.93 14.51
CA PRO A 281 -10.41 8.34 15.83
C PRO A 281 -10.90 6.90 16.01
N ALA A 282 -12.01 6.52 15.36
CA ALA A 282 -12.57 5.17 15.48
C ALA A 282 -11.70 4.14 14.74
N PHE A 283 -11.19 4.50 13.56
CA PHE A 283 -10.25 3.67 12.80
C PHE A 283 -8.93 3.48 13.55
N LEU A 284 -8.37 4.58 14.08
CA LEU A 284 -7.15 4.54 14.87
C LEU A 284 -7.28 3.65 16.11
N ALA A 285 -8.40 3.78 16.83
CA ALA A 285 -8.66 2.97 18.02
C ALA A 285 -8.85 1.49 17.68
N ALA A 286 -9.46 1.16 16.54
CA ALA A 286 -9.69 -0.22 16.11
C ALA A 286 -8.39 -0.88 15.62
N THR A 287 -7.59 -0.18 14.82
CA THR A 287 -6.39 -0.73 14.19
C THR A 287 -5.15 -0.68 15.09
N HIS A 288 -5.05 0.25 15.99
CA HIS A 288 -3.96 0.53 16.94
C HIS A 288 -2.57 0.03 16.52
N SER A 289 -2.20 0.33 15.27
CA SER A 289 -1.01 -0.20 14.61
C SER A 289 0.29 0.24 15.27
N ARG A 290 1.24 -0.72 15.40
CA ARG A 290 2.59 -0.46 15.90
C ARG A 290 3.43 0.35 14.92
N VAL A 291 3.26 0.11 13.62
CA VAL A 291 3.98 0.80 12.54
C VAL A 291 2.98 1.46 11.60
N VAL A 292 3.23 2.72 11.29
CA VAL A 292 2.45 3.53 10.33
C VAL A 292 3.37 4.02 9.23
N ILE A 293 3.05 3.71 7.98
CA ILE A 293 3.80 4.18 6.81
C ILE A 293 2.95 5.23 6.09
N ILE A 294 3.52 6.40 5.83
CA ILE A 294 2.85 7.48 5.09
C ILE A 294 3.51 7.61 3.73
N PRO A 295 2.84 7.23 2.64
CA PRO A 295 3.35 7.35 1.26
C PRO A 295 3.22 8.79 0.75
N ALA A 296 3.85 9.73 1.46
CA ALA A 296 3.79 11.16 1.16
C ALA A 296 4.58 11.49 -0.11
N TRP A 297 4.06 12.42 -0.92
CA TRP A 297 4.73 12.92 -2.12
C TRP A 297 4.47 14.42 -2.41
N ALA A 298 3.31 14.95 -1.99
CA ALA A 298 2.94 16.35 -2.21
C ALA A 298 3.33 17.25 -1.03
N PRO A 299 3.45 18.57 -1.25
CA PRO A 299 3.72 19.53 -0.18
C PRO A 299 2.62 19.65 0.89
N THR A 300 1.52 18.92 0.72
CA THR A 300 0.39 18.84 1.66
C THR A 300 0.32 17.48 2.37
N HIS A 301 1.28 16.59 2.16
CA HIS A 301 1.30 15.24 2.72
C HIS A 301 2.47 15.04 3.70
N PRO A 302 2.20 14.58 4.93
CA PRO A 302 0.88 14.50 5.55
C PRO A 302 0.32 15.86 5.93
N ALA A 303 -1.00 15.99 5.94
CA ALA A 303 -1.64 17.16 6.54
C ALA A 303 -1.32 17.22 8.05
N PRO A 304 -1.07 18.41 8.62
CA PRO A 304 -0.68 18.56 10.02
C PRO A 304 -1.66 17.92 11.01
N ASP A 305 -2.96 18.01 10.72
CA ASP A 305 -4.00 17.43 11.59
C ASP A 305 -4.06 15.89 11.47
N ALA A 306 -3.86 15.33 10.27
CA ALA A 306 -3.77 13.88 10.08
C ALA A 306 -2.57 13.30 10.84
N LEU A 307 -1.39 13.90 10.71
CA LEU A 307 -0.21 13.49 11.46
C LEU A 307 -0.41 13.65 12.97
N LYS A 308 -1.04 14.74 13.42
CA LYS A 308 -1.38 14.95 14.83
C LYS A 308 -2.27 13.84 15.38
N ARG A 309 -3.30 13.42 14.61
CA ARG A 309 -4.16 12.29 14.98
C ARG A 309 -3.37 10.98 15.06
N ALA A 310 -2.57 10.68 14.05
CA ALA A 310 -1.74 9.47 14.02
C ALA A 310 -0.76 9.38 15.19
N LEU A 311 -0.18 10.50 15.62
CA LEU A 311 0.78 10.57 16.72
C LEU A 311 0.11 10.70 18.10
N ALA A 312 -1.19 11.02 18.18
CA ALA A 312 -1.87 11.29 19.43
C ALA A 312 -1.91 10.06 20.37
N PRO A 313 -1.36 10.13 21.57
CA PRO A 313 -1.41 8.99 22.51
C PRO A 313 -2.84 8.67 22.97
N THR A 314 -3.77 9.60 22.80
CA THR A 314 -5.20 9.42 23.10
C THR A 314 -5.94 8.62 22.04
N ALA A 315 -5.38 8.43 20.84
CA ALA A 315 -6.01 7.63 19.78
C ALA A 315 -6.08 6.14 20.18
N TYR A 316 -5.01 5.62 20.73
CA TYR A 316 -4.92 4.28 21.35
C TYR A 316 -3.69 4.22 22.26
N PRO A 317 -3.68 3.37 23.30
CA PRO A 317 -2.52 3.18 24.14
C PRO A 317 -1.41 2.44 23.40
N GLY A 318 -0.15 2.67 23.79
CA GLY A 318 1.01 1.96 23.28
C GLY A 318 1.86 2.76 22.28
N PRO A 319 3.04 2.24 21.99
CA PRO A 319 4.00 2.88 21.11
C PRO A 319 3.58 2.77 19.65
N ARG A 320 3.96 3.77 18.85
CA ARG A 320 3.80 3.78 17.42
C ARG A 320 5.02 4.40 16.75
N ASP A 321 5.49 3.78 15.69
CA ASP A 321 6.59 4.27 14.90
C ASP A 321 6.06 4.69 13.52
N VAL A 322 6.26 5.97 13.18
CA VAL A 322 5.76 6.58 11.94
C VAL A 322 6.91 6.79 10.97
N PHE A 323 6.74 6.27 9.76
CA PHE A 323 7.69 6.35 8.65
C PHE A 323 7.05 7.13 7.50
N ILE A 324 7.75 8.13 6.97
CA ILE A 324 7.30 8.90 5.80
C ILE A 324 8.27 8.65 4.66
N THR A 325 7.75 8.38 3.47
CA THR A 325 8.57 8.06 2.30
C THR A 325 9.21 9.30 1.67
N ASN A 326 8.53 10.46 1.69
CA ASN A 326 9.04 11.70 1.11
C ASN A 326 8.37 12.92 1.77
N LEU A 327 8.89 13.38 2.89
CA LEU A 327 8.43 14.58 3.58
C LEU A 327 8.98 15.83 2.90
N ARG A 328 8.12 16.58 2.22
CA ARG A 328 8.50 17.81 1.54
C ARG A 328 8.78 18.93 2.54
N GLU A 329 9.75 19.81 2.20
CA GLU A 329 10.17 20.91 3.07
C GLU A 329 9.01 21.81 3.56
N PRO A 330 8.07 22.26 2.72
CA PRO A 330 6.93 23.08 3.18
C PRO A 330 6.09 22.37 4.25
N THR A 331 5.91 21.04 4.11
CA THR A 331 5.21 20.23 5.09
C THR A 331 6.03 20.10 6.37
N ALA A 332 7.33 19.84 6.28
CA ALA A 332 8.22 19.75 7.45
C ALA A 332 8.19 21.04 8.29
N ILE A 333 8.20 22.21 7.63
CA ILE A 333 8.06 23.51 8.29
C ILE A 333 6.72 23.60 9.02
N THR A 334 5.64 23.22 8.34
CA THR A 334 4.26 23.33 8.87
C THR A 334 4.01 22.42 10.06
N ILE A 335 4.50 21.16 10.02
CA ILE A 335 4.34 20.21 11.14
C ILE A 335 5.29 20.47 12.29
N GLY A 336 6.38 21.20 12.06
CA GLY A 336 7.31 21.69 13.08
C GLY A 336 7.95 20.55 13.89
N ASP A 337 7.99 20.71 15.20
CA ASP A 337 8.67 19.75 16.11
C ASP A 337 8.16 18.30 16.04
N ARG A 338 6.99 18.05 15.44
CA ARG A 338 6.50 16.67 15.22
C ARG A 338 7.40 15.86 14.30
N VAL A 339 8.20 16.51 13.44
CA VAL A 339 9.23 15.84 12.62
C VAL A 339 10.15 14.98 13.48
N LYS A 340 10.47 15.41 14.70
CA LYS A 340 11.36 14.70 15.64
C LYS A 340 10.77 13.38 16.16
N GLN A 341 9.47 13.15 15.99
CA GLN A 341 8.78 11.93 16.42
C GLN A 341 8.75 10.86 15.29
N LEU A 342 9.17 11.24 14.08
CA LEU A 342 9.19 10.35 12.92
C LEU A 342 10.44 9.46 12.93
N LYS A 343 10.30 8.24 12.44
CA LYS A 343 11.41 7.29 12.28
C LYS A 343 12.13 7.46 10.94
N SER A 344 11.41 7.91 9.91
CA SER A 344 12.00 8.37 8.65
C SER A 344 11.21 9.54 8.10
N THR A 345 11.88 10.38 7.32
CA THR A 345 11.29 11.50 6.58
C THR A 345 11.44 11.33 5.06
N HIS A 346 12.21 10.33 4.63
CA HIS A 346 12.44 9.96 3.22
C HIS A 346 12.91 8.51 3.15
N GLY A 347 12.89 7.94 1.96
CA GLY A 347 13.40 6.61 1.66
C GLY A 347 12.29 5.58 1.37
N HIS A 348 12.68 4.47 0.73
CA HIS A 348 11.79 3.32 0.63
C HIS A 348 11.69 2.66 1.99
N VAL A 349 10.47 2.24 2.38
CA VAL A 349 10.23 1.59 3.67
C VAL A 349 9.93 0.12 3.43
N VAL A 350 10.79 -0.76 3.93
CA VAL A 350 10.65 -2.22 3.77
C VAL A 350 10.28 -2.84 5.09
N VAL A 351 9.15 -3.55 5.12
CA VAL A 351 8.76 -4.39 6.25
C VAL A 351 9.12 -5.83 5.91
N ARG A 352 10.02 -6.43 6.68
CA ARG A 352 10.43 -7.83 6.51
C ARG A 352 9.92 -8.66 7.68
N VAL A 353 9.07 -9.63 7.37
CA VAL A 353 8.45 -10.55 8.33
C VAL A 353 9.14 -11.89 8.28
N ASP A 354 9.49 -12.43 9.44
CA ASP A 354 10.14 -13.74 9.51
C ASP A 354 9.23 -14.90 9.07
N PRO A 355 9.78 -16.08 8.74
CA PRO A 355 9.00 -17.19 8.21
C PRO A 355 7.91 -17.73 9.15
N SER A 356 7.94 -17.40 10.44
CA SER A 356 6.88 -17.79 11.39
C SER A 356 5.71 -16.82 11.41
N GLY A 357 5.89 -15.62 10.85
CA GLY A 357 4.95 -14.52 11.00
C GLY A 357 4.85 -13.98 12.43
N GLY A 358 5.84 -14.31 13.29
CA GLY A 358 5.83 -13.93 14.70
C GLY A 358 6.58 -12.65 15.02
N THR A 359 7.56 -12.29 14.19
CA THR A 359 8.33 -11.05 14.34
C THR A 359 8.57 -10.38 12.99
N TYR A 360 8.80 -9.07 13.03
CA TYR A 360 9.13 -8.30 11.83
C TYR A 360 10.10 -7.17 12.15
N ARG A 361 10.74 -6.63 11.12
CA ARG A 361 11.58 -5.43 11.21
C ARG A 361 11.22 -4.46 10.10
N VAL A 362 11.56 -3.20 10.29
CA VAL A 362 11.42 -2.15 9.29
C VAL A 362 12.80 -1.67 8.88
N VAL A 363 13.07 -1.69 7.59
CA VAL A 363 14.32 -1.21 6.98
C VAL A 363 13.99 0.00 6.11
N VAL A 364 14.70 1.09 6.31
CA VAL A 364 14.60 2.28 5.45
C VAL A 364 15.77 2.26 4.48
N LEU A 365 15.47 2.38 3.19
CA LEU A 365 16.46 2.42 2.12
C LEU A 365 16.54 3.81 1.51
N ASP A 366 17.72 4.18 1.05
CA ASP A 366 17.96 5.39 0.28
C ASP A 366 17.07 5.45 -0.98
N ASP A 367 16.47 6.60 -1.25
CA ASP A 367 15.60 6.86 -2.41
C ASP A 367 16.23 7.85 -3.42
N GLU A 368 17.49 8.26 -3.19
CA GLU A 368 18.22 9.19 -4.05
C GLU A 368 19.22 8.47 -4.98
N SER A 369 19.24 7.14 -4.92
CA SER A 369 20.12 6.30 -5.73
C SER A 369 19.37 5.18 -6.44
N ALA A 370 19.75 4.90 -7.68
CA ALA A 370 19.30 3.70 -8.40
C ALA A 370 19.78 2.39 -7.74
N ASP A 371 20.75 2.46 -6.83
CA ASP A 371 21.26 1.34 -6.03
C ASP A 371 21.04 1.63 -4.53
N PRO A 372 19.81 1.52 -4.05
CA PRO A 372 19.45 1.93 -2.70
C PRO A 372 20.20 1.15 -1.63
N ARG A 373 20.70 1.88 -0.62
CA ARG A 373 21.40 1.33 0.53
C ARG A 373 20.53 1.46 1.77
N VAL A 374 20.77 0.58 2.74
CA VAL A 374 20.15 0.65 4.04
C VAL A 374 20.57 1.95 4.74
N LEU A 375 19.58 2.78 5.11
CA LEU A 375 19.78 3.97 5.94
C LEU A 375 19.63 3.63 7.42
N SER A 376 18.61 2.86 7.76
CA SER A 376 18.32 2.49 9.15
C SER A 376 17.49 1.22 9.24
N VAL A 377 17.58 0.56 10.41
CA VAL A 377 16.82 -0.66 10.73
C VAL A 377 16.17 -0.48 12.09
N PHE A 378 14.89 -0.86 12.19
CA PHE A 378 14.08 -0.78 13.39
C PHE A 378 13.46 -2.13 13.74
N GLY A 379 13.34 -2.43 15.00
CA GLY A 379 12.85 -3.71 15.51
C GLY A 379 13.99 -4.58 16.05
N PRO A 380 13.81 -5.91 16.22
CA PRO A 380 12.59 -6.63 15.83
C PRO A 380 11.35 -6.17 16.64
N TYR A 381 10.20 -6.23 16.00
CA TYR A 381 8.89 -6.05 16.61
C TYR A 381 8.22 -7.42 16.72
N ASP A 382 7.54 -7.67 17.84
CA ASP A 382 6.65 -8.82 17.95
C ASP A 382 5.35 -8.55 17.19
N ALA A 383 4.89 -9.50 16.39
CA ALA A 383 3.59 -9.43 15.76
C ALA A 383 2.47 -9.57 16.80
N MET A 384 1.41 -8.79 16.65
CA MET A 384 0.26 -8.83 17.56
C MET A 384 -0.50 -10.14 17.35
N ARG A 385 -0.65 -10.93 18.43
CA ARG A 385 -1.52 -12.10 18.37
C ARG A 385 -2.97 -11.66 18.41
N GLU A 386 -3.81 -12.23 17.55
CA GLU A 386 -5.26 -12.01 17.62
C GLU A 386 -5.76 -12.24 19.05
N GLY A 387 -6.48 -11.28 19.62
CA GLY A 387 -7.12 -11.38 20.94
C GLY A 387 -6.40 -10.70 22.11
N ARG A 388 -5.41 -9.83 21.88
CA ARG A 388 -4.85 -8.97 22.93
C ARG A 388 -5.24 -7.52 22.80
#